data_2e887d8ea49bf9bdfb7ef822760f7d2a
#
_entry.id   2e887d8ea49bf9bdfb7ef822760f7d2a
#
_cell.length_a   1.000
_cell.length_b   1.000
_cell.length_c   1.000
_cell.angle_alpha   90.00
_cell.angle_beta   90.00
_cell.angle_gamma   90.00
#
_symmetry.space_group_name_H-M   'P 1'
#
loop_
_entity.id
_entity.type
_entity.pdbx_description
1 polymer ?
#
loop_
_entity_poly.entity_id
_entity_poly.type
_entity_poly.pdbx_seq_one_letter_code
_entity_poly.pdbx_strand_id
1 'polypeptide(L)'
;MKATEASSLRPAAARTRIKICGLTREEDVDAAVAAGADAVGFVLYASSPRAVTPERAAQLARRLPPFVTPVLLFVNEIATNVIAASALIAGATIQFHGDESPQDCLAATGQGARPYLRAARIPLGDGAAQFDLVKYAHDYSHAQAILLDAHVEGFG
;
A
#
# COMPACT_ATOMS: atom_id res chain seq x y z
N MET A 1 -38.30 -26.03 30.51
CA MET A 1 -37.08 -25.28 30.24
C MET A 1 -36.80 -25.39 28.76
N LYS A 2 -37.00 -24.30 28.00
CA LYS A 2 -36.67 -24.26 26.56
C LYS A 2 -35.22 -23.78 26.42
N ALA A 3 -34.37 -24.59 25.82
CA ALA A 3 -33.02 -24.22 25.48
C ALA A 3 -33.07 -23.15 24.38
N THR A 4 -32.53 -21.98 24.67
CA THR A 4 -32.36 -20.90 23.72
C THR A 4 -31.19 -21.26 22.79
N GLU A 5 -31.49 -21.63 21.55
CA GLU A 5 -30.47 -21.81 20.51
C GLU A 5 -29.76 -20.47 20.30
N ALA A 6 -28.50 -20.40 20.69
CA ALA A 6 -27.62 -19.33 20.33
C ALA A 6 -27.39 -19.39 18.81
N SER A 7 -28.07 -18.52 18.06
CA SER A 7 -27.81 -18.31 16.65
C SER A 7 -26.36 -17.88 16.49
N SER A 8 -25.50 -18.79 16.01
CA SER A 8 -24.14 -18.45 15.63
C SER A 8 -24.20 -17.55 14.41
N LEU A 9 -24.05 -16.25 14.63
CA LEU A 9 -23.80 -15.28 13.56
C LEU A 9 -22.51 -15.70 12.85
N ARG A 10 -22.63 -16.38 11.72
CA ARG A 10 -21.51 -16.61 10.82
C ARG A 10 -20.99 -15.23 10.41
N PRO A 11 -19.71 -14.92 10.59
CA PRO A 11 -19.17 -13.66 10.10
C PRO A 11 -19.47 -13.55 8.61
N ALA A 12 -20.06 -12.43 8.20
CA ALA A 12 -20.29 -12.16 6.78
C ALA A 12 -18.94 -12.36 6.05
N ALA A 13 -18.95 -13.18 5.00
CA ALA A 13 -17.73 -13.42 4.23
C ALA A 13 -17.16 -12.07 3.75
N ALA A 14 -16.02 -11.67 4.31
CA ALA A 14 -15.38 -10.44 3.92
C ALA A 14 -14.96 -10.56 2.44
N ARG A 15 -15.45 -9.65 1.58
CA ARG A 15 -15.01 -9.66 0.19
C ARG A 15 -13.52 -9.29 0.11
N THR A 16 -12.84 -9.82 -0.88
CA THR A 16 -11.46 -9.42 -1.19
C THR A 16 -11.42 -7.93 -1.52
N ARG A 17 -10.49 -7.20 -0.88
CA ARG A 17 -10.19 -5.82 -1.21
C ARG A 17 -9.21 -5.78 -2.38
N ILE A 18 -9.45 -4.86 -3.31
CA ILE A 18 -8.71 -4.77 -4.57
C ILE A 18 -8.00 -3.43 -4.65
N LYS A 19 -6.69 -3.47 -4.84
CA LYS A 19 -5.88 -2.30 -5.15
C LYS A 19 -5.31 -2.42 -6.56
N ILE A 20 -5.54 -1.41 -7.39
CA ILE A 20 -4.92 -1.27 -8.72
C ILE A 20 -3.76 -0.30 -8.62
N CYS A 21 -2.55 -0.70 -9.01
CA CYS A 21 -1.32 0.05 -8.76
C CYS A 21 -0.61 0.50 -10.03
N GLY A 22 -0.08 1.74 -9.99
CA GLY A 22 0.74 2.31 -11.05
C GLY A 22 -0.06 2.96 -12.17
N LEU A 23 -1.19 3.58 -11.83
CA LEU A 23 -1.99 4.33 -12.79
C LEU A 23 -1.38 5.72 -13.03
N THR A 24 -1.34 6.13 -14.31
CA THR A 24 -0.70 7.38 -14.75
C THR A 24 -1.65 8.28 -15.54
N ARG A 25 -2.84 7.76 -15.94
CA ARG A 25 -3.81 8.44 -16.77
C ARG A 25 -5.17 8.50 -16.10
N GLU A 26 -5.95 9.53 -16.43
CA GLU A 26 -7.28 9.75 -15.89
C GLU A 26 -8.25 8.61 -16.23
N GLU A 27 -8.25 8.19 -17.49
CA GLU A 27 -9.13 7.13 -17.96
C GLU A 27 -8.90 5.80 -17.26
N ASP A 28 -7.63 5.49 -16.88
CA ASP A 28 -7.31 4.27 -16.15
C ASP A 28 -7.78 4.35 -14.68
N VAL A 29 -7.69 5.53 -14.08
CA VAL A 29 -8.22 5.77 -12.72
C VAL A 29 -9.73 5.60 -12.72
N ASP A 30 -10.44 6.20 -13.70
CA ASP A 30 -11.89 6.10 -13.80
C ASP A 30 -12.33 4.64 -14.05
N ALA A 31 -11.61 3.92 -14.92
CA ALA A 31 -11.89 2.51 -15.19
C ALA A 31 -11.67 1.63 -13.95
N ALA A 32 -10.59 1.86 -13.18
CA ALA A 32 -10.34 1.14 -11.93
C ALA A 32 -11.44 1.38 -10.90
N VAL A 33 -11.89 2.63 -10.75
CA VAL A 33 -12.99 2.98 -9.85
C VAL A 33 -14.30 2.32 -10.30
N ALA A 34 -14.62 2.39 -11.60
CA ALA A 34 -15.84 1.79 -12.16
C ALA A 34 -15.84 0.26 -12.01
N ALA A 35 -14.64 -0.38 -12.05
CA ALA A 35 -14.48 -1.80 -11.82
C ALA A 35 -14.55 -2.20 -10.33
N GLY A 36 -14.69 -1.25 -9.41
CA GLY A 36 -14.88 -1.50 -7.98
C GLY A 36 -13.58 -1.63 -7.19
N ALA A 37 -12.49 -0.99 -7.63
CA ALA A 37 -11.26 -0.92 -6.85
C ALA A 37 -11.49 -0.22 -5.50
N ASP A 38 -10.92 -0.78 -4.42
CA ASP A 38 -10.94 -0.18 -3.07
C ASP A 38 -9.79 0.81 -2.87
N ALA A 39 -8.73 0.66 -3.65
CA ALA A 39 -7.57 1.55 -3.60
C ALA A 39 -6.93 1.69 -4.98
N VAL A 40 -6.31 2.86 -5.21
CA VAL A 40 -5.56 3.17 -6.42
C VAL A 40 -4.15 3.63 -6.04
N GLY A 41 -3.12 2.99 -6.62
CA GLY A 41 -1.72 3.27 -6.34
C GLY A 41 -1.07 4.16 -7.39
N PHE A 42 -0.31 5.15 -6.92
CA PHE A 42 0.54 6.03 -7.72
C PHE A 42 2.00 5.79 -7.35
N VAL A 43 2.85 5.57 -8.35
CA VAL A 43 4.26 5.25 -8.13
C VAL A 43 5.09 6.53 -8.17
N LEU A 44 5.69 6.90 -7.03
CA LEU A 44 6.58 8.06 -6.88
C LEU A 44 8.05 7.61 -6.83
N TYR A 45 8.42 6.77 -7.78
CA TYR A 45 9.77 6.25 -7.95
C TYR A 45 10.23 6.50 -9.38
N ALA A 46 11.15 7.44 -9.58
CA ALA A 46 11.52 7.97 -10.90
C ALA A 46 12.03 6.92 -11.89
N SER A 47 12.63 5.83 -11.41
CA SER A 47 13.11 4.74 -12.27
C SER A 47 12.01 3.80 -12.78
N SER A 48 10.79 3.93 -12.26
CA SER A 48 9.66 3.11 -12.72
C SER A 48 9.09 3.65 -14.04
N PRO A 49 8.75 2.80 -15.02
CA PRO A 49 8.04 3.23 -16.23
C PRO A 49 6.62 3.74 -15.93
N ARG A 50 6.10 3.50 -14.71
CA ARG A 50 4.81 3.98 -14.22
C ARG A 50 4.94 5.16 -13.25
N ALA A 51 6.13 5.82 -13.25
CA ALA A 51 6.36 6.94 -12.36
C ALA A 51 5.45 8.14 -12.66
N VAL A 52 4.97 8.78 -11.61
CA VAL A 52 4.29 10.07 -11.67
C VAL A 52 4.91 11.02 -10.65
N THR A 53 4.81 12.34 -10.90
CA THR A 53 5.20 13.33 -9.90
C THR A 53 4.16 13.41 -8.77
N PRO A 54 4.52 13.95 -7.59
CA PRO A 54 3.55 14.17 -6.50
C PRO A 54 2.35 15.01 -6.94
N GLU A 55 2.56 16.05 -7.76
CA GLU A 55 1.51 16.92 -8.29
C GLU A 55 0.58 16.15 -9.24
N ARG A 56 1.17 15.30 -10.10
CA ARG A 56 0.40 14.44 -11.00
C ARG A 56 -0.44 13.43 -10.22
N ALA A 57 0.14 12.79 -9.21
CA ALA A 57 -0.58 11.91 -8.31
C ALA A 57 -1.74 12.63 -7.62
N ALA A 58 -1.52 13.86 -7.16
CA ALA A 58 -2.57 14.68 -6.55
C ALA A 58 -3.69 15.06 -7.54
N GLN A 59 -3.36 15.31 -8.81
CA GLN A 59 -4.38 15.55 -9.87
C GLN A 59 -5.24 14.30 -10.09
N LEU A 60 -4.62 13.14 -10.22
CA LEU A 60 -5.29 11.86 -10.42
C LEU A 60 -6.14 11.46 -9.20
N ALA A 61 -5.61 11.67 -7.99
CA ALA A 61 -6.30 11.33 -6.75
C ALA A 61 -7.61 12.13 -6.55
N ARG A 62 -7.72 13.35 -7.12
CA ARG A 62 -8.98 14.13 -7.07
C ARG A 62 -10.15 13.47 -7.80
N ARG A 63 -9.90 12.47 -8.62
CA ARG A 63 -10.94 11.69 -9.33
C ARG A 63 -11.51 10.55 -8.48
N LEU A 64 -10.85 10.22 -7.38
CA LEU A 64 -11.28 9.11 -6.53
C LEU A 64 -12.53 9.51 -5.73
N PRO A 65 -13.61 8.71 -5.78
CA PRO A 65 -14.77 8.94 -4.93
C PRO A 65 -14.43 8.61 -3.47
N PRO A 66 -15.27 9.03 -2.52
CA PRO A 66 -15.17 8.58 -1.13
C PRO A 66 -15.07 7.05 -1.04
N PHE A 67 -14.27 6.55 -0.10
CA PHE A 67 -14.01 5.12 0.15
C PHE A 67 -13.12 4.41 -0.88
N VAL A 68 -12.55 5.10 -1.86
CA VAL A 68 -11.42 4.60 -2.65
C VAL A 68 -10.14 5.28 -2.17
N THR A 69 -9.24 4.49 -1.62
CA THR A 69 -8.03 5.00 -0.95
C THR A 69 -6.92 5.30 -1.96
N PRO A 70 -6.37 6.52 -2.02
CA PRO A 70 -5.13 6.78 -2.75
C PRO A 70 -3.94 6.17 -1.98
N VAL A 71 -3.06 5.48 -2.71
CA VAL A 71 -1.84 4.87 -2.16
C VAL A 71 -0.63 5.44 -2.89
N LEU A 72 0.31 6.01 -2.15
CA LEU A 72 1.56 6.57 -2.67
C LEU A 72 2.69 5.57 -2.45
N LEU A 73 3.24 5.03 -3.53
CA LEU A 73 4.33 4.06 -3.49
C LEU A 73 5.67 4.75 -3.63
N PHE A 74 6.56 4.47 -2.67
CA PHE A 74 7.94 4.97 -2.63
C PHE A 74 8.92 3.81 -2.60
N VAL A 75 10.12 4.05 -3.12
CA VAL A 75 11.26 3.13 -3.08
C VAL A 75 12.50 3.91 -2.64
N ASN A 76 12.98 3.64 -1.43
CA ASN A 76 14.17 4.24 -0.84
C ASN A 76 14.17 5.80 -0.86
N GLU A 77 12.98 6.40 -0.70
CA GLU A 77 12.82 7.85 -0.71
C GLU A 77 13.09 8.45 0.68
N ILE A 78 13.67 9.62 0.74
CA ILE A 78 13.93 10.31 2.01
C ILE A 78 12.63 10.79 2.68
N ALA A 79 12.59 10.77 3.99
CA ALA A 79 11.40 11.06 4.78
C ALA A 79 10.76 12.43 4.45
N THR A 80 11.59 13.45 4.21
CA THR A 80 11.10 14.80 3.87
C THR A 80 10.30 14.82 2.58
N ASN A 81 10.73 14.09 1.56
CA ASN A 81 10.03 14.01 0.27
C ASN A 81 8.73 13.20 0.39
N VAL A 82 8.75 12.09 1.15
CA VAL A 82 7.55 11.29 1.45
C VAL A 82 6.50 12.15 2.17
N ILE A 83 6.92 12.93 3.18
CA ILE A 83 6.03 13.83 3.93
C ILE A 83 5.45 14.90 3.01
N ALA A 84 6.30 15.56 2.19
CA ALA A 84 5.88 16.62 1.28
C ALA A 84 4.87 16.09 0.24
N ALA A 85 5.18 14.97 -0.41
CA ALA A 85 4.28 14.37 -1.41
C ALA A 85 2.95 13.94 -0.79
N SER A 86 2.98 13.30 0.38
CA SER A 86 1.76 12.84 1.06
C SER A 86 0.90 13.99 1.62
N ALA A 87 1.48 15.17 1.83
CA ALA A 87 0.72 16.36 2.23
C ALA A 87 -0.19 16.90 1.11
N LEU A 88 0.11 16.58 -0.15
CA LEU A 88 -0.70 17.00 -1.30
C LEU A 88 -1.99 16.20 -1.46
N ILE A 89 -2.10 15.03 -0.82
CA ILE A 89 -3.21 14.10 -1.01
C ILE A 89 -3.76 13.69 0.35
N ALA A 90 -4.86 14.33 0.75
CA ALA A 90 -5.51 14.01 2.02
C ALA A 90 -5.99 12.55 2.05
N GLY A 91 -5.77 11.87 3.16
CA GLY A 91 -6.19 10.47 3.34
C GLY A 91 -5.35 9.45 2.59
N ALA A 92 -4.22 9.85 1.97
CA ALA A 92 -3.35 8.90 1.30
C ALA A 92 -2.69 7.93 2.29
N THR A 93 -2.66 6.66 1.91
CA THR A 93 -1.83 5.62 2.53
C THR A 93 -0.47 5.59 1.86
N ILE A 94 0.59 5.45 2.63
CA ILE A 94 1.96 5.32 2.12
C ILE A 94 2.28 3.84 1.91
N GLN A 95 2.93 3.48 0.81
CA GLN A 95 3.46 2.14 0.59
C GLN A 95 4.97 2.22 0.38
N PHE A 96 5.73 1.60 1.28
CA PHE A 96 7.17 1.44 1.13
C PHE A 96 7.47 0.12 0.41
N HIS A 97 8.24 0.21 -0.67
CA HIS A 97 8.51 -0.94 -1.57
C HIS A 97 10.01 -1.15 -1.84
N GLY A 98 10.87 -0.42 -1.18
CA GLY A 98 12.33 -0.52 -1.26
C GLY A 98 12.93 -1.29 -0.09
N ASP A 99 14.07 -0.79 0.40
CA ASP A 99 14.83 -1.34 1.52
C ASP A 99 14.71 -0.47 2.79
N GLU A 100 13.64 0.36 2.85
CA GLU A 100 13.42 1.25 3.98
C GLU A 100 13.37 0.46 5.29
N SER A 101 14.16 0.89 6.26
CA SER A 101 14.13 0.30 7.61
C SER A 101 12.85 0.65 8.36
N PRO A 102 12.50 -0.06 9.46
CA PRO A 102 11.39 0.33 10.32
C PRO A 102 11.48 1.78 10.80
N GLN A 103 12.70 2.26 11.09
CA GLN A 103 12.95 3.63 11.53
C GLN A 103 12.69 4.64 10.41
N ASP A 104 13.10 4.34 9.17
CA ASP A 104 12.80 5.19 8.01
C ASP A 104 11.31 5.31 7.76
N CYS A 105 10.59 4.18 7.85
CA CYS A 105 9.13 4.16 7.72
C CYS A 105 8.46 5.02 8.79
N LEU A 106 8.89 4.93 10.06
CA LEU A 106 8.36 5.74 11.15
C LEU A 106 8.67 7.22 10.95
N ALA A 107 9.92 7.56 10.57
CA ALA A 107 10.30 8.95 10.31
C ALA A 107 9.46 9.58 9.19
N ALA A 108 9.23 8.84 8.11
CA ALA A 108 8.48 9.30 6.95
C ALA A 108 6.95 9.39 7.19
N THR A 109 6.45 8.72 8.22
CA THR A 109 5.02 8.66 8.55
C THR A 109 4.64 9.47 9.79
N GLY A 110 5.54 10.30 10.31
CA GLY A 110 5.31 11.06 11.54
C GLY A 110 5.12 10.15 12.74
N GLN A 111 6.05 9.22 12.95
CA GLN A 111 6.03 8.20 14.01
C GLN A 111 4.79 7.29 13.93
N GLY A 112 4.38 6.93 12.72
CA GLY A 112 3.23 6.06 12.48
C GLY A 112 1.87 6.76 12.53
N ALA A 113 1.84 8.10 12.63
CA ALA A 113 0.59 8.86 12.58
C ALA A 113 -0.13 8.76 11.23
N ARG A 114 0.61 8.53 10.14
CA ARG A 114 0.05 8.23 8.82
C ARG A 114 0.04 6.72 8.59
N PRO A 115 -1.05 6.17 8.06
CA PRO A 115 -1.11 4.75 7.73
C PRO A 115 -0.10 4.40 6.64
N TYR A 116 0.58 3.25 6.80
CA TYR A 116 1.46 2.76 5.75
C TYR A 116 1.39 1.24 5.58
N LEU A 117 1.71 0.82 4.37
CA LEU A 117 1.89 -0.57 3.96
C LEU A 117 3.38 -0.83 3.77
N ARG A 118 3.86 -2.00 4.16
CA ARG A 118 5.23 -2.42 3.92
C ARG A 118 5.27 -3.61 2.96
N ALA A 119 5.93 -3.47 1.82
CA ALA A 119 6.14 -4.59 0.90
C ALA A 119 7.28 -5.47 1.39
N ALA A 120 6.99 -6.75 1.61
CA ALA A 120 7.96 -7.80 1.85
C ALA A 120 8.31 -8.42 0.50
N ARG A 121 9.52 -8.13 0.00
CA ARG A 121 10.01 -8.70 -1.26
C ARG A 121 10.63 -10.07 -0.98
N ILE A 122 9.83 -11.10 -1.22
CA ILE A 122 10.20 -12.49 -0.90
C ILE A 122 11.05 -13.04 -2.03
N PRO A 123 12.28 -13.51 -1.76
CA PRO A 123 13.12 -14.15 -2.77
C PRO A 123 12.41 -15.34 -3.41
N LEU A 124 12.70 -15.63 -4.66
CA LEU A 124 12.22 -16.83 -5.34
C LEU A 124 13.19 -18.00 -5.15
N GLY A 125 12.70 -19.22 -5.40
CA GLY A 125 13.50 -20.45 -5.28
C GLY A 125 13.94 -20.75 -3.85
N ASP A 126 15.17 -21.23 -3.69
CA ASP A 126 15.69 -21.67 -2.39
C ASP A 126 15.79 -20.54 -1.34
N GLY A 127 15.91 -19.29 -1.82
CA GLY A 127 15.91 -18.11 -0.94
C GLY A 127 14.57 -17.87 -0.22
N ALA A 128 13.46 -18.34 -0.78
CA ALA A 128 12.13 -18.18 -0.20
C ALA A 128 12.01 -18.90 1.16
N ALA A 129 12.62 -20.08 1.28
CA ALA A 129 12.59 -20.86 2.52
C ALA A 129 13.40 -20.22 3.67
N GLN A 130 14.29 -19.27 3.36
CA GLN A 130 15.12 -18.57 4.33
C GLN A 130 14.51 -17.23 4.76
N PHE A 131 13.46 -16.77 4.07
CA PHE A 131 12.80 -15.51 4.40
C PHE A 131 11.89 -15.67 5.62
N ASP A 132 12.27 -15.11 6.75
CA ASP A 132 11.49 -15.14 7.98
C ASP A 132 10.40 -14.05 7.95
N LEU A 133 9.25 -14.41 7.40
CA LEU A 133 8.09 -13.50 7.31
C LEU A 133 7.55 -13.10 8.68
N VAL A 134 7.64 -13.97 9.70
CA VAL A 134 7.16 -13.66 11.04
C VAL A 134 8.04 -12.60 11.69
N LYS A 135 9.36 -12.78 11.60
CA LYS A 135 10.31 -11.75 12.05
C LYS A 135 10.10 -10.44 11.30
N TYR A 136 9.95 -10.49 9.97
CA TYR A 136 9.70 -9.30 9.15
C TYR A 136 8.43 -8.56 9.59
N ALA A 137 7.33 -9.26 9.79
CA ALA A 137 6.08 -8.67 10.25
C ALA A 137 6.21 -8.06 11.66
N HIS A 138 7.00 -8.70 12.54
CA HIS A 138 7.30 -8.16 13.86
C HIS A 138 8.13 -6.86 13.77
N ASP A 139 9.18 -6.84 12.94
CA ASP A 139 10.05 -5.67 12.76
C ASP A 139 9.24 -4.46 12.24
N TYR A 140 8.27 -4.70 11.36
CA TYR A 140 7.38 -3.67 10.79
C TYR A 140 6.00 -3.65 11.45
N SER A 141 5.89 -3.94 12.73
CA SER A 141 4.62 -4.03 13.47
C SER A 141 3.79 -2.74 13.51
N HIS A 142 4.39 -1.60 13.18
CA HIS A 142 3.67 -0.33 13.01
C HIS A 142 3.00 -0.18 11.63
N ALA A 143 3.31 -1.05 10.66
CA ALA A 143 2.62 -1.06 9.38
C ALA A 143 1.19 -1.57 9.56
N GLN A 144 0.24 -0.97 8.84
CA GLN A 144 -1.16 -1.43 8.86
C GLN A 144 -1.34 -2.79 8.18
N ALA A 145 -0.48 -3.09 7.20
CA ALA A 145 -0.44 -4.39 6.55
C ALA A 145 0.92 -4.64 5.89
N ILE A 146 1.25 -5.92 5.74
CA ILE A 146 2.39 -6.38 4.95
C ILE A 146 1.85 -6.84 3.59
N LEU A 147 2.41 -6.30 2.52
CA LEU A 147 2.16 -6.72 1.14
C LEU A 147 3.22 -7.76 0.78
N LEU A 148 2.79 -8.95 0.40
CA LEU A 148 3.72 -10.00 -0.06
C LEU A 148 3.97 -9.82 -1.56
N ASP A 149 5.22 -9.67 -1.94
CA ASP A 149 5.65 -9.48 -3.31
C ASP A 149 6.80 -10.41 -3.66
N ALA A 150 6.78 -10.98 -4.87
CA ALA A 150 7.88 -11.79 -5.34
C ALA A 150 9.06 -10.90 -5.74
N HIS A 151 10.24 -11.18 -5.17
CA HIS A 151 11.45 -10.44 -5.56
C HIS A 151 11.95 -10.93 -6.91
N VAL A 152 11.80 -10.10 -7.94
CA VAL A 152 12.39 -10.28 -9.26
C VAL A 152 13.43 -9.19 -9.48
N GLU A 153 14.67 -9.55 -9.76
CA GLU A 153 15.72 -8.56 -10.03
C GLU A 153 15.32 -7.64 -11.19
N GLY A 154 15.44 -6.33 -10.97
CA GLY A 154 15.22 -5.30 -11.99
C GLY A 154 13.78 -4.82 -12.18
N PHE A 155 12.81 -5.37 -11.48
CA PHE A 155 11.41 -4.93 -11.58
C PHE A 155 10.77 -4.79 -10.18
N GLY A 156 10.34 -3.59 -9.88
CA GLY A 156 9.48 -3.24 -8.74
C GLY A 156 8.11 -2.83 -9.24
#